data_b570f154678a583bd09a5dc6e9a26ba1
#
_entry.id   b570f154678a583bd09a5dc6e9a26ba1
#
_cell.length_a   1.000
_cell.length_b   1.000
_cell.length_c   1.000
_cell.angle_alpha   90.00
_cell.angle_beta   90.00
_cell.angle_gamma   90.00
#
_symmetry.space_group_name_H-M   'P 1'
#
loop_
_entity.id
_entity.type
_entity.pdbx_description
1 polymer ?
#
loop_
_entity_poly.entity_id
_entity_poly.type
_entity_poly.pdbx_seq_one_letter_code
_entity_poly.pdbx_strand_id
1 'polypeptide(L)'
;MFPLTRRDVSHPLPEAHSGGARPEVCDDRPVSASSTVRRVGRPRAVERPRSELSPREEILTAAAELFTTHGYAATSTRAMAERAGIRQASIYHYFGGKEDILAELLESTVRPSLETARALTGGTPEQRLWELCYCDARLLCSGPHNLGALYLLPEVHTERFAAFRRMRDELKDTYGRLLAETSAGAALTPAERALRTDLLFALIEGVILIRRDAPGEMAADVLETLAAATADAALRLAGVPDGDLPGLRDTGRGPA
;
A
#
# COMPACT_ATOMS: atom_id res chain seq x y z
N MET A 1 -3.33 -10.32 -38.23
CA MET A 1 -2.49 -9.57 -39.20
C MET A 1 -3.20 -8.25 -39.47
N PHE A 2 -2.92 -7.24 -38.67
CA PHE A 2 -3.48 -5.89 -38.79
C PHE A 2 -2.32 -4.90 -38.98
N PRO A 3 -2.35 -3.99 -39.92
CA PRO A 3 -1.26 -3.06 -40.20
C PRO A 3 -1.33 -1.83 -39.31
N LEU A 4 -0.22 -1.49 -38.67
CA LEU A 4 0.03 -0.25 -37.96
C LEU A 4 0.27 0.88 -38.94
N THR A 5 -0.62 1.84 -39.02
CA THR A 5 -0.41 3.12 -39.75
C THR A 5 0.27 4.13 -38.82
N ARG A 6 1.51 4.49 -39.13
CA ARG A 6 2.19 5.65 -38.56
C ARG A 6 1.50 6.94 -39.01
N ARG A 7 1.16 7.81 -38.05
CA ARG A 7 0.90 9.23 -38.29
C ARG A 7 2.10 10.05 -37.87
N ASP A 8 2.72 10.60 -38.89
CA ASP A 8 3.74 11.66 -38.79
C ASP A 8 3.00 12.98 -38.49
N VAL A 9 3.39 13.68 -37.44
CA VAL A 9 2.94 15.05 -37.16
C VAL A 9 4.16 15.88 -36.81
N SER A 10 4.68 16.52 -37.86
CA SER A 10 5.67 17.58 -37.76
C SER A 10 4.96 18.89 -37.41
N HIS A 11 5.36 19.55 -36.36
CA HIS A 11 4.99 20.93 -36.05
C HIS A 11 6.25 21.82 -36.05
N PRO A 12 6.20 22.97 -36.74
CA PRO A 12 7.33 23.90 -36.80
C PRO A 12 7.38 24.84 -35.59
N LEU A 13 8.59 25.22 -35.23
CA LEU A 13 8.94 26.21 -34.22
C LEU A 13 8.69 27.64 -34.74
N PRO A 14 8.28 28.62 -33.91
CA PRO A 14 8.29 30.02 -34.29
C PRO A 14 9.62 30.71 -33.97
N GLU A 15 10.03 31.55 -34.90
CA GLU A 15 11.26 32.35 -34.94
C GLU A 15 11.29 33.48 -33.91
N ALA A 16 12.52 33.84 -33.53
CA ALA A 16 12.86 34.95 -32.68
C ALA A 16 12.81 36.28 -33.43
N HIS A 17 12.23 37.31 -32.82
CA HIS A 17 12.42 38.71 -33.22
C HIS A 17 13.22 39.48 -32.18
N SER A 18 14.36 39.98 -32.67
CA SER A 18 15.26 40.95 -32.04
C SER A 18 14.77 42.39 -32.31
N GLY A 19 15.00 43.29 -31.34
CA GLY A 19 14.80 44.73 -31.51
C GLY A 19 14.82 45.41 -30.14
N GLY A 20 15.74 46.01 -29.82
CA GLY A 20 16.63 46.99 -29.44
C GLY A 20 15.97 48.36 -29.15
N ALA A 21 16.25 48.94 -28.00
CA ALA A 21 16.55 50.35 -27.80
C ALA A 21 16.75 50.66 -26.29
N ARG A 22 17.92 51.20 -25.95
CA ARG A 22 18.11 52.06 -24.78
C ARG A 22 17.78 53.50 -25.14
N PRO A 23 17.36 54.35 -24.18
CA PRO A 23 18.23 55.44 -23.71
C PRO A 23 18.18 55.68 -22.20
N GLU A 24 19.31 56.07 -21.73
CA GLU A 24 19.78 57.28 -21.07
C GLU A 24 19.33 57.62 -19.63
N VAL A 25 20.32 57.74 -18.85
CA VAL A 25 20.70 58.38 -17.59
C VAL A 25 19.95 59.69 -17.25
N CYS A 26 19.44 59.80 -16.03
CA CYS A 26 19.47 61.01 -15.22
C CYS A 26 19.77 60.70 -13.76
N ASP A 27 20.86 61.26 -13.30
CA ASP A 27 21.36 61.36 -11.93
C ASP A 27 20.53 62.38 -11.16
N ASP A 28 20.05 62.03 -9.95
CA ASP A 28 19.82 63.02 -8.89
C ASP A 28 19.76 62.30 -7.54
N ARG A 29 20.72 62.58 -6.69
CA ARG A 29 20.65 62.46 -5.23
C ARG A 29 20.29 63.84 -4.64
N PRO A 30 19.77 63.95 -3.40
CA PRO A 30 19.83 63.09 -2.21
C PRO A 30 18.52 63.00 -1.44
N VAL A 31 18.42 62.22 -0.42
CA VAL A 31 18.16 62.58 1.00
C VAL A 31 17.91 61.33 1.84
N SER A 32 18.70 61.21 2.86
CA SER A 32 18.58 60.36 4.02
C SER A 32 17.16 60.20 4.56
N ALA A 33 16.62 58.98 4.56
CA ALA A 33 15.56 58.60 5.50
C ALA A 33 15.89 57.21 6.06
N SER A 34 16.29 57.19 7.30
CA SER A 34 16.45 56.03 8.14
C SER A 34 15.10 55.29 8.25
N SER A 35 14.87 54.30 7.37
CA SER A 35 13.75 53.39 7.52
C SER A 35 14.23 52.15 8.27
N THR A 36 13.83 52.09 9.53
CA THR A 36 13.89 50.91 10.37
C THR A 36 13.24 49.74 9.61
N VAL A 37 14.04 48.87 9.03
CA VAL A 37 13.58 47.64 8.45
C VAL A 37 12.95 46.80 9.57
N ARG A 38 11.64 46.84 9.63
CA ARG A 38 10.84 45.96 10.47
C ARG A 38 11.18 44.52 10.03
N ARG A 39 11.96 43.80 10.84
CA ARG A 39 12.15 42.38 10.68
C ARG A 39 10.78 41.73 10.63
N VAL A 40 10.38 41.30 9.44
CA VAL A 40 9.18 40.47 9.28
C VAL A 40 9.43 39.21 10.11
N GLY A 41 8.69 39.07 11.20
CA GLY A 41 8.73 37.91 12.07
C GLY A 41 8.42 36.69 11.24
N ARG A 42 9.20 35.65 11.53
CA ARG A 42 9.00 34.28 10.97
C ARG A 42 7.51 33.96 10.99
N PRO A 43 6.91 33.51 9.87
CA PRO A 43 5.50 33.10 9.85
C PRO A 43 5.27 32.13 10.99
N ARG A 44 4.31 32.41 11.87
CA ARG A 44 3.83 31.45 12.86
C ARG A 44 3.39 30.22 12.10
N ALA A 45 3.91 29.08 12.50
CA ALA A 45 3.38 27.79 12.04
C ALA A 45 1.86 27.84 12.31
N VAL A 46 1.07 27.62 11.29
CA VAL A 46 -0.38 27.46 11.42
C VAL A 46 -0.57 26.30 12.39
N GLU A 47 -1.15 26.56 13.56
CA GLU A 47 -1.54 25.51 14.50
C GLU A 47 -2.54 24.60 13.78
N ARG A 48 -2.06 23.44 13.36
CA ARG A 48 -2.95 22.37 12.89
C ARG A 48 -3.71 21.82 14.10
N PRO A 49 -4.98 21.41 13.92
CA PRO A 49 -5.64 20.58 14.90
C PRO A 49 -4.69 19.42 15.23
N ARG A 50 -4.47 19.14 16.52
CA ARG A 50 -3.64 18.01 16.94
C ARG A 50 -4.24 16.75 16.32
N SER A 51 -3.51 16.12 15.41
CA SER A 51 -3.78 14.78 14.96
C SER A 51 -3.72 13.85 16.18
N GLU A 52 -4.62 12.88 16.27
CA GLU A 52 -4.55 11.83 17.30
C GLU A 52 -3.40 10.86 17.05
N LEU A 53 -2.81 10.91 15.83
CA LEU A 53 -1.71 10.07 15.41
C LEU A 53 -0.37 10.56 15.99
N SER A 54 0.50 9.63 16.35
CA SER A 54 1.89 9.94 16.66
C SER A 54 2.62 10.47 15.41
N PRO A 55 3.71 11.23 15.56
CA PRO A 55 4.50 11.70 14.42
C PRO A 55 5.00 10.57 13.51
N ARG A 56 5.25 9.38 14.06
CA ARG A 56 5.63 8.20 13.30
C ARG A 56 4.48 7.71 12.42
N GLU A 57 3.28 7.65 12.93
CA GLU A 57 2.07 7.26 12.19
C GLU A 57 1.70 8.31 11.14
N GLU A 58 1.89 9.61 11.41
CA GLU A 58 1.71 10.67 10.41
C GLU A 58 2.66 10.50 9.22
N ILE A 59 3.93 10.13 9.47
CA ILE A 59 4.91 9.84 8.41
C ILE A 59 4.47 8.62 7.59
N LEU A 60 4.05 7.53 8.24
CA LEU A 60 3.60 6.31 7.57
C LEU A 60 2.35 6.57 6.71
N THR A 61 1.38 7.33 7.24
CA THR A 61 0.17 7.70 6.51
C THR A 61 0.49 8.55 5.28
N ALA A 62 1.34 9.56 5.44
CA ALA A 62 1.78 10.41 4.33
C ALA A 62 2.56 9.61 3.27
N ALA A 63 3.41 8.69 3.70
CA ALA A 63 4.17 7.83 2.80
C ALA A 63 3.26 6.83 2.06
N ALA A 64 2.29 6.22 2.76
CA ALA A 64 1.30 5.33 2.17
C ALA A 64 0.54 6.00 1.03
N GLU A 65 0.04 7.21 1.28
CA GLU A 65 -0.63 8.03 0.26
C GLU A 65 0.29 8.31 -0.94
N LEU A 66 1.48 8.87 -0.68
CA LEU A 66 2.39 9.29 -1.75
C LEU A 66 2.94 8.11 -2.55
N PHE A 67 3.27 6.99 -1.92
CA PHE A 67 3.77 5.80 -2.63
C PHE A 67 2.70 5.18 -3.52
N THR A 68 1.44 5.18 -3.08
CA THR A 68 0.35 4.56 -3.84
C THR A 68 -0.22 5.49 -4.93
N THR A 69 -0.09 6.82 -4.79
CA THR A 69 -0.63 7.79 -5.76
C THR A 69 0.41 8.30 -6.75
N HIS A 70 1.65 8.57 -6.30
CA HIS A 70 2.71 9.13 -7.12
C HIS A 70 3.81 8.11 -7.48
N GLY A 71 3.78 6.94 -6.82
CA GLY A 71 4.79 5.91 -6.97
C GLY A 71 5.99 6.11 -6.03
N TYR A 72 6.61 4.98 -5.68
CA TYR A 72 7.75 4.96 -4.75
C TYR A 72 8.94 5.78 -5.27
N ALA A 73 9.35 5.57 -6.53
CA ALA A 73 10.55 6.23 -7.10
C ALA A 73 10.42 7.76 -7.08
N ALA A 74 9.25 8.30 -7.42
CA ALA A 74 8.99 9.75 -7.51
C ALA A 74 8.82 10.42 -6.14
N THR A 75 8.60 9.66 -5.07
CA THR A 75 8.34 10.21 -3.72
C THR A 75 9.66 10.46 -2.99
N SER A 76 9.83 11.65 -2.41
CA SER A 76 10.97 12.03 -1.58
C SER A 76 10.60 12.14 -0.10
N THR A 77 11.60 12.02 0.80
CA THR A 77 11.41 12.27 2.24
C THR A 77 10.94 13.70 2.52
N ARG A 78 11.32 14.66 1.69
CA ARG A 78 10.83 16.03 1.77
C ARG A 78 9.33 16.11 1.49
N ALA A 79 8.86 15.48 0.43
CA ALA A 79 7.43 15.43 0.09
C ALA A 79 6.60 14.76 1.20
N MET A 80 7.13 13.67 1.79
CA MET A 80 6.49 13.02 2.94
C MET A 80 6.40 13.95 4.16
N ALA A 81 7.48 14.67 4.47
CA ALA A 81 7.51 15.64 5.57
C ALA A 81 6.51 16.78 5.36
N GLU A 82 6.45 17.32 4.13
CA GLU A 82 5.48 18.36 3.75
C GLU A 82 4.04 17.85 3.89
N ARG A 83 3.76 16.62 3.44
CA ARG A 83 2.44 15.99 3.53
C ARG A 83 2.04 15.69 4.97
N ALA A 84 2.97 15.18 5.80
CA ALA A 84 2.77 14.93 7.23
C ALA A 84 2.74 16.23 8.05
N GLY A 85 3.18 17.36 7.50
CA GLY A 85 3.22 18.65 8.18
C GLY A 85 4.32 18.78 9.24
N ILE A 86 5.38 18.03 9.08
CA ILE A 86 6.57 18.02 9.95
C ILE A 86 7.79 18.57 9.21
N ARG A 87 8.89 18.76 9.93
CA ARG A 87 10.18 19.10 9.31
C ARG A 87 10.82 17.84 8.73
N GLN A 88 11.48 17.97 7.57
CA GLN A 88 12.20 16.83 6.96
C GLN A 88 13.20 16.17 7.93
N ALA A 89 13.90 16.95 8.74
CA ALA A 89 14.82 16.42 9.75
C ALA A 89 14.13 15.51 10.76
N SER A 90 12.84 15.71 11.02
CA SER A 90 12.07 14.87 11.93
C SER A 90 11.84 13.46 11.39
N ILE A 91 11.80 13.27 10.06
CA ILE A 91 11.70 11.92 9.46
C ILE A 91 12.88 11.08 9.88
N TYR A 92 14.10 11.63 9.79
CA TYR A 92 15.34 10.90 10.12
C TYR A 92 15.50 10.58 11.61
N HIS A 93 14.64 11.17 12.46
CA HIS A 93 14.55 10.80 13.86
C HIS A 93 13.80 9.47 14.07
N TYR A 94 12.85 9.13 13.18
CA TYR A 94 12.01 7.93 13.26
C TYR A 94 12.43 6.82 12.29
N PHE A 95 12.97 7.19 11.13
CA PHE A 95 13.32 6.28 10.04
C PHE A 95 14.67 6.67 9.45
N GLY A 96 15.52 5.70 9.15
CA GLY A 96 16.82 5.95 8.53
C GLY A 96 16.73 6.46 7.08
N GLY A 97 15.57 6.26 6.44
CA GLY A 97 15.33 6.69 5.06
C GLY A 97 14.00 6.23 4.50
N LYS A 98 13.78 6.49 3.22
CA LYS A 98 12.57 6.13 2.48
C LYS A 98 12.36 4.61 2.43
N GLU A 99 13.44 3.84 2.38
CA GLU A 99 13.41 2.38 2.34
C GLU A 99 12.92 1.78 3.66
N ASP A 100 13.25 2.40 4.81
CA ASP A 100 12.76 1.95 6.12
C ASP A 100 11.26 2.17 6.25
N ILE A 101 10.77 3.29 5.72
CA ILE A 101 9.35 3.61 5.69
C ILE A 101 8.60 2.60 4.80
N LEU A 102 9.14 2.29 3.61
CA LEU A 102 8.55 1.29 2.75
C LEU A 102 8.56 -0.10 3.39
N ALA A 103 9.65 -0.50 4.04
CA ALA A 103 9.74 -1.78 4.74
C ALA A 103 8.65 -1.91 5.81
N GLU A 104 8.47 -0.88 6.62
CA GLU A 104 7.43 -0.84 7.64
C GLU A 104 6.01 -0.96 7.06
N LEU A 105 5.72 -0.21 5.98
CA LEU A 105 4.44 -0.28 5.30
C LEU A 105 4.18 -1.67 4.72
N LEU A 106 5.17 -2.30 4.11
CA LEU A 106 5.05 -3.66 3.60
C LEU A 106 4.82 -4.68 4.73
N GLU A 107 5.58 -4.60 5.81
CA GLU A 107 5.42 -5.50 6.96
C GLU A 107 4.05 -5.33 7.63
N SER A 108 3.50 -4.12 7.65
CA SER A 108 2.17 -3.85 8.23
C SER A 108 1.03 -4.55 7.49
N THR A 109 1.23 -4.94 6.24
CA THR A 109 0.23 -5.68 5.44
C THR A 109 0.25 -7.19 5.67
N VAL A 110 1.29 -7.73 6.29
CA VAL A 110 1.46 -9.19 6.49
C VAL A 110 1.40 -9.57 7.97
N ARG A 111 1.93 -8.72 8.85
CA ARG A 111 2.02 -9.00 10.28
C ARG A 111 0.67 -9.35 10.92
N PRO A 112 -0.44 -8.60 10.68
CA PRO A 112 -1.74 -8.93 11.26
C PRO A 112 -2.26 -10.31 10.81
N SER A 113 -2.00 -10.71 9.55
CA SER A 113 -2.41 -12.04 9.05
C SER A 113 -1.63 -13.17 9.74
N LEU A 114 -0.35 -12.98 10.02
CA LEU A 114 0.44 -13.92 10.82
C LEU A 114 -0.02 -13.99 12.27
N GLU A 115 -0.38 -12.88 12.86
CA GLU A 115 -0.94 -12.82 14.22
C GLU A 115 -2.29 -13.54 14.28
N THR A 116 -3.18 -13.29 13.32
CA THR A 116 -4.44 -14.03 13.14
C THR A 116 -4.18 -15.53 13.02
N ALA A 117 -3.29 -15.93 12.13
CA ALA A 117 -2.96 -17.35 11.92
C ALA A 117 -2.48 -18.05 13.20
N ARG A 118 -1.72 -17.36 14.04
CA ARG A 118 -1.26 -17.90 15.34
C ARG A 118 -2.37 -17.98 16.38
N ALA A 119 -3.36 -17.10 16.30
CA ALA A 119 -4.51 -17.07 17.21
C ALA A 119 -5.58 -18.12 16.85
N LEU A 120 -5.58 -18.65 15.62
CA LEU A 120 -6.53 -19.66 15.14
C LEU A 120 -6.23 -21.04 15.76
N THR A 121 -6.81 -21.31 16.93
CA THR A 121 -6.60 -22.55 17.68
C THR A 121 -7.83 -23.45 17.76
N GLY A 122 -9.03 -22.90 17.48
CA GLY A 122 -10.31 -23.59 17.55
C GLY A 122 -10.89 -23.97 16.19
N GLY A 123 -12.00 -24.71 16.20
CA GLY A 123 -12.75 -25.09 15.00
C GLY A 123 -12.08 -26.18 14.15
N THR A 124 -12.72 -26.50 13.02
CA THR A 124 -12.17 -27.47 12.04
C THR A 124 -11.04 -26.85 11.23
N PRO A 125 -10.19 -27.65 10.58
CA PRO A 125 -9.16 -27.11 9.67
C PRO A 125 -9.75 -26.25 8.56
N GLU A 126 -10.91 -26.63 8.01
CA GLU A 126 -11.63 -25.87 6.98
C GLU A 126 -12.09 -24.51 7.50
N GLN A 127 -12.59 -24.42 8.75
CA GLN A 127 -12.98 -23.17 9.39
C GLN A 127 -11.78 -22.25 9.59
N ARG A 128 -10.68 -22.77 10.10
CA ARG A 128 -9.45 -21.99 10.30
C ARG A 128 -8.86 -21.48 8.97
N LEU A 129 -8.89 -22.31 7.93
CA LEU A 129 -8.44 -21.90 6.61
C LEU A 129 -9.35 -20.80 6.03
N TRP A 130 -10.68 -20.96 6.15
CA TRP A 130 -11.64 -19.94 5.72
C TRP A 130 -11.43 -18.61 6.44
N GLU A 131 -11.30 -18.65 7.77
CA GLU A 131 -11.11 -17.45 8.59
C GLU A 131 -9.83 -16.71 8.26
N LEU A 132 -8.71 -17.44 8.06
CA LEU A 132 -7.46 -16.83 7.63
C LEU A 132 -7.60 -16.17 6.25
N CYS A 133 -8.21 -16.86 5.28
CA CYS A 133 -8.46 -16.32 3.95
C CYS A 133 -9.32 -15.04 4.00
N TYR A 134 -10.37 -15.06 4.81
CA TYR A 134 -11.28 -13.93 4.99
C TYR A 134 -10.58 -12.72 5.62
N CYS A 135 -9.86 -12.95 6.74
CA CYS A 135 -9.15 -11.88 7.45
C CYS A 135 -8.04 -11.25 6.59
N ASP A 136 -7.30 -12.07 5.86
CA ASP A 136 -6.20 -11.62 5.00
C ASP A 136 -6.72 -10.83 3.78
N ALA A 137 -7.73 -11.34 3.08
CA ALA A 137 -8.38 -10.61 1.99
C ALA A 137 -8.98 -9.28 2.47
N ARG A 138 -9.63 -9.29 3.64
CA ARG A 138 -10.19 -8.09 4.27
C ARG A 138 -9.10 -7.08 4.62
N LEU A 139 -7.98 -7.51 5.20
CA LEU A 139 -6.84 -6.67 5.52
C LEU A 139 -6.26 -5.99 4.27
N LEU A 140 -6.00 -6.76 3.21
CA LEU A 140 -5.45 -6.25 1.95
C LEU A 140 -6.39 -5.27 1.23
N CYS A 141 -7.69 -5.36 1.48
CA CYS A 141 -8.69 -4.44 0.92
C CYS A 141 -9.04 -3.27 1.84
N SER A 142 -8.57 -3.25 3.08
CA SER A 142 -8.90 -2.23 4.08
C SER A 142 -8.12 -0.93 3.90
N GLY A 143 -8.65 0.15 4.52
CA GLY A 143 -8.01 1.45 4.61
C GLY A 143 -8.02 2.25 3.30
N PRO A 144 -7.56 3.50 3.32
CA PRO A 144 -7.67 4.43 2.18
C PRO A 144 -6.65 4.16 1.06
N HIS A 145 -5.58 3.42 1.34
CA HIS A 145 -4.47 3.21 0.41
C HIS A 145 -4.25 1.73 0.12
N ASN A 146 -4.09 1.38 -1.16
CA ASN A 146 -3.79 0.00 -1.58
C ASN A 146 -2.30 -0.32 -1.37
N LEU A 147 -1.92 -0.61 -0.12
CA LEU A 147 -0.53 -0.93 0.23
C LEU A 147 -0.03 -2.21 -0.44
N GLY A 148 -0.91 -3.17 -0.70
CA GLY A 148 -0.55 -4.39 -1.43
C GLY A 148 0.00 -4.13 -2.83
N ALA A 149 -0.39 -3.02 -3.48
CA ALA A 149 0.18 -2.65 -4.78
C ALA A 149 1.71 -2.42 -4.72
N LEU A 150 2.24 -2.12 -3.53
CA LEU A 150 3.69 -1.95 -3.31
C LEU A 150 4.47 -3.28 -3.41
N TYR A 151 3.81 -4.44 -3.34
CA TYR A 151 4.44 -5.77 -3.53
C TYR A 151 5.06 -5.93 -4.92
N LEU A 152 4.53 -5.20 -5.91
CA LEU A 152 4.97 -5.27 -7.31
C LEU A 152 6.19 -4.38 -7.61
N LEU A 153 6.69 -3.64 -6.62
CA LEU A 153 7.87 -2.79 -6.79
C LEU A 153 9.14 -3.65 -6.96
N PRO A 154 10.00 -3.35 -7.93
CA PRO A 154 11.24 -4.10 -8.13
C PRO A 154 12.17 -4.03 -6.91
N GLU A 155 12.13 -2.94 -6.15
CA GLU A 155 12.90 -2.73 -4.93
C GLU A 155 12.64 -3.81 -3.86
N VAL A 156 11.44 -4.38 -3.82
CA VAL A 156 11.03 -5.41 -2.83
C VAL A 156 11.88 -6.67 -2.92
N HIS A 157 12.54 -6.92 -4.05
CA HIS A 157 13.44 -8.07 -4.23
C HIS A 157 14.84 -7.85 -3.65
N THR A 158 15.20 -6.64 -3.24
CA THR A 158 16.52 -6.36 -2.65
C THR A 158 16.64 -6.91 -1.23
N GLU A 159 17.87 -7.03 -0.72
CA GLU A 159 18.14 -7.54 0.64
C GLU A 159 17.50 -6.69 1.73
N ARG A 160 17.34 -5.40 1.49
CA ARG A 160 16.68 -4.48 2.42
C ARG A 160 15.27 -4.95 2.85
N PHE A 161 14.55 -5.64 1.96
CA PHE A 161 13.19 -6.10 2.20
C PHE A 161 13.10 -7.61 2.50
N ALA A 162 14.22 -8.23 2.85
CA ALA A 162 14.25 -9.67 3.16
C ALA A 162 13.33 -10.04 4.35
N ALA A 163 13.16 -9.15 5.33
CA ALA A 163 12.26 -9.37 6.46
C ALA A 163 10.81 -9.50 5.99
N PHE A 164 10.33 -8.58 5.17
CA PHE A 164 9.00 -8.65 4.56
C PHE A 164 8.80 -9.95 3.75
N ARG A 165 9.77 -10.31 2.90
CA ARG A 165 9.66 -11.54 2.10
C ARG A 165 9.57 -12.78 2.99
N ARG A 166 10.40 -12.88 4.06
CA ARG A 166 10.31 -13.99 5.03
C ARG A 166 8.97 -14.07 5.73
N MET A 167 8.38 -12.93 6.12
CA MET A 167 7.04 -12.90 6.72
C MET A 167 5.97 -13.39 5.74
N ARG A 168 6.09 -12.99 4.47
CA ARG A 168 5.17 -13.43 3.42
C ARG A 168 5.32 -14.93 3.12
N ASP A 169 6.54 -15.44 3.10
CA ASP A 169 6.82 -16.88 2.95
C ASP A 169 6.27 -17.68 4.15
N GLU A 170 6.46 -17.20 5.39
CA GLU A 170 5.87 -17.79 6.60
C GLU A 170 4.33 -17.83 6.54
N LEU A 171 3.71 -16.77 6.04
CA LEU A 171 2.25 -16.74 5.85
C LEU A 171 1.81 -17.79 4.82
N LYS A 172 2.49 -17.87 3.69
CA LYS A 172 2.23 -18.88 2.65
C LYS A 172 2.39 -20.31 3.18
N ASP A 173 3.45 -20.58 3.96
CA ASP A 173 3.66 -21.86 4.62
C ASP A 173 2.53 -22.19 5.60
N THR A 174 1.96 -21.17 6.25
CA THR A 174 0.80 -21.36 7.13
C THR A 174 -0.44 -21.76 6.36
N TYR A 175 -0.71 -21.16 5.20
CA TYR A 175 -1.76 -21.61 4.29
C TYR A 175 -1.56 -23.05 3.87
N GLY A 176 -0.33 -23.44 3.51
CA GLY A 176 0.00 -24.81 3.13
C GLY A 176 -0.22 -25.83 4.25
N ARG A 177 0.09 -25.47 5.50
CA ARG A 177 -0.16 -26.31 6.68
C ARG A 177 -1.67 -26.47 6.92
N LEU A 178 -2.44 -25.37 6.94
CA LEU A 178 -3.88 -25.42 7.12
C LEU A 178 -4.56 -26.22 6.01
N LEU A 179 -4.15 -26.03 4.76
CA LEU A 179 -4.63 -26.84 3.63
C LEU A 179 -4.36 -28.32 3.87
N ALA A 180 -3.16 -28.69 4.31
CA ALA A 180 -2.80 -30.09 4.57
C ALA A 180 -3.64 -30.73 5.68
N GLU A 181 -4.15 -29.95 6.61
CA GLU A 181 -5.01 -30.42 7.71
C GLU A 181 -6.47 -30.63 7.28
N THR A 182 -6.92 -29.97 6.17
CA THR A 182 -8.30 -30.17 5.67
C THR A 182 -8.51 -31.60 5.14
N SER A 183 -9.74 -32.06 5.17
CA SER A 183 -10.11 -33.40 4.67
C SER A 183 -9.71 -33.59 3.20
N ALA A 184 -9.94 -32.59 2.35
CA ALA A 184 -9.56 -32.61 0.94
C ALA A 184 -8.04 -32.52 0.75
N GLY A 185 -7.37 -31.65 1.50
CA GLY A 185 -5.93 -31.43 1.41
C GLY A 185 -5.08 -32.59 1.90
N ALA A 186 -5.59 -33.36 2.88
CA ALA A 186 -4.94 -34.59 3.38
C ALA A 186 -4.85 -35.69 2.29
N ALA A 187 -5.81 -35.70 1.37
CA ALA A 187 -5.85 -36.68 0.26
C ALA A 187 -4.91 -36.31 -0.91
N LEU A 188 -4.36 -35.10 -0.94
CA LEU A 188 -3.50 -34.63 -2.02
C LEU A 188 -2.07 -35.16 -1.89
N THR A 189 -1.45 -35.42 -3.03
CA THR A 189 0.01 -35.63 -3.08
C THR A 189 0.77 -34.36 -2.66
N PRO A 190 2.03 -34.48 -2.21
CA PRO A 190 2.83 -33.32 -1.87
C PRO A 190 2.93 -32.25 -3.00
N ALA A 191 3.04 -32.70 -4.26
CA ALA A 191 3.14 -31.80 -5.41
C ALA A 191 1.82 -31.07 -5.68
N GLU A 192 0.68 -31.76 -5.60
CA GLU A 192 -0.64 -31.15 -5.74
C GLU A 192 -0.92 -30.15 -4.62
N ARG A 193 -0.53 -30.48 -3.40
CA ARG A 193 -0.68 -29.60 -2.24
C ARG A 193 0.15 -28.33 -2.40
N ALA A 194 1.41 -28.45 -2.83
CA ALA A 194 2.26 -27.29 -3.09
C ALA A 194 1.64 -26.38 -4.16
N LEU A 195 1.18 -26.93 -5.27
CA LEU A 195 0.52 -26.18 -6.35
C LEU A 195 -0.75 -25.48 -5.85
N ARG A 196 -1.61 -26.18 -5.09
CA ARG A 196 -2.82 -25.57 -4.54
C ARG A 196 -2.52 -24.47 -3.52
N THR A 197 -1.46 -24.63 -2.72
CA THR A 197 -0.99 -23.58 -1.80
C THR A 197 -0.57 -22.34 -2.58
N ASP A 198 0.18 -22.49 -3.67
CA ASP A 198 0.60 -21.39 -4.54
C ASP A 198 -0.60 -20.66 -5.13
N LEU A 199 -1.56 -21.40 -5.67
CA LEU A 199 -2.77 -20.86 -6.29
C LEU A 199 -3.67 -20.18 -5.25
N LEU A 200 -3.84 -20.77 -4.07
CA LEU A 200 -4.62 -20.20 -2.97
C LEU A 200 -4.00 -18.88 -2.52
N PHE A 201 -2.70 -18.85 -2.28
CA PHE A 201 -2.00 -17.64 -1.87
C PHE A 201 -2.07 -16.54 -2.94
N ALA A 202 -1.90 -16.90 -4.22
CA ALA A 202 -2.07 -15.99 -5.34
C ALA A 202 -3.50 -15.46 -5.47
N LEU A 203 -4.53 -16.26 -5.17
CA LEU A 203 -5.92 -15.84 -5.15
C LEU A 203 -6.16 -14.75 -4.07
N ILE A 204 -5.64 -14.96 -2.87
CA ILE A 204 -5.76 -13.97 -1.78
C ILE A 204 -5.05 -12.67 -2.17
N GLU A 205 -3.82 -12.73 -2.67
CA GLU A 205 -3.12 -11.52 -3.12
C GLU A 205 -3.76 -10.88 -4.36
N GLY A 206 -4.54 -11.64 -5.14
CA GLY A 206 -5.26 -11.15 -6.30
C GLY A 206 -6.26 -10.02 -5.99
N VAL A 207 -6.75 -9.91 -4.76
CA VAL A 207 -7.64 -8.81 -4.32
C VAL A 207 -6.96 -7.43 -4.44
N ILE A 208 -5.62 -7.38 -4.38
CA ILE A 208 -4.82 -6.18 -4.59
C ILE A 208 -5.09 -5.57 -5.97
N LEU A 209 -5.21 -6.42 -6.99
CA LEU A 209 -5.48 -5.99 -8.36
C LEU A 209 -6.93 -5.50 -8.52
N ILE A 210 -7.89 -6.18 -7.88
CA ILE A 210 -9.29 -5.74 -7.84
C ILE A 210 -9.37 -4.35 -7.21
N ARG A 211 -8.70 -4.15 -6.09
CA ARG A 211 -8.66 -2.87 -5.39
C ARG A 211 -7.96 -1.77 -6.18
N ARG A 212 -6.95 -2.10 -7.00
CA ARG A 212 -6.25 -1.13 -7.83
C ARG A 212 -7.20 -0.46 -8.83
N ASP A 213 -8.17 -1.21 -9.35
CA ASP A 213 -9.12 -0.75 -10.35
C ASP A 213 -10.32 0.01 -9.72
N ALA A 214 -10.44 -0.02 -8.38
CA ALA A 214 -11.42 0.71 -7.57
C ALA A 214 -10.70 1.60 -6.54
N PRO A 215 -10.17 2.77 -6.94
CA PRO A 215 -9.38 3.62 -6.06
C PRO A 215 -10.24 4.23 -4.95
N GLY A 216 -9.63 4.37 -3.77
CA GLY A 216 -10.27 4.93 -2.58
C GLY A 216 -10.55 3.87 -1.52
N GLU A 217 -11.25 4.27 -0.47
CA GLU A 217 -11.70 3.37 0.58
C GLU A 217 -12.94 2.60 0.11
N MET A 218 -12.91 1.29 0.29
CA MET A 218 -14.03 0.43 -0.08
C MET A 218 -15.15 0.54 0.96
N ALA A 219 -16.40 0.64 0.51
CA ALA A 219 -17.55 0.61 1.42
C ALA A 219 -17.56 -0.69 2.24
N ALA A 220 -17.93 -0.60 3.51
CA ALA A 220 -17.80 -1.73 4.45
C ALA A 220 -18.54 -3.00 3.98
N ASP A 221 -19.72 -2.86 3.42
CA ASP A 221 -20.51 -3.97 2.88
C ASP A 221 -19.88 -4.63 1.65
N VAL A 222 -19.26 -3.83 0.80
CA VAL A 222 -18.51 -4.32 -0.39
C VAL A 222 -17.25 -5.05 0.07
N LEU A 223 -16.52 -4.50 1.05
CA LEU A 223 -15.34 -5.10 1.65
C LEU A 223 -15.66 -6.47 2.24
N GLU A 224 -16.71 -6.55 3.08
CA GLU A 224 -17.14 -7.79 3.71
C GLU A 224 -17.57 -8.84 2.66
N THR A 225 -18.29 -8.41 1.61
CA THR A 225 -18.73 -9.28 0.53
C THR A 225 -17.53 -9.82 -0.26
N LEU A 226 -16.57 -8.97 -0.61
CA LEU A 226 -15.37 -9.36 -1.35
C LEU A 226 -14.51 -10.33 -0.53
N ALA A 227 -14.28 -10.03 0.75
CA ALA A 227 -13.49 -10.89 1.62
C ALA A 227 -14.11 -12.29 1.77
N ALA A 228 -15.44 -12.35 2.02
CA ALA A 228 -16.16 -13.63 2.13
C ALA A 228 -16.15 -14.41 0.81
N ALA A 229 -16.39 -13.74 -0.32
CA ALA A 229 -16.35 -14.39 -1.63
C ALA A 229 -14.95 -14.92 -1.97
N THR A 230 -13.90 -14.19 -1.58
CA THR A 230 -12.51 -14.62 -1.76
C THR A 230 -12.19 -15.84 -0.90
N ALA A 231 -12.60 -15.85 0.37
CA ALA A 231 -12.44 -17.00 1.26
C ALA A 231 -13.17 -18.24 0.74
N ASP A 232 -14.40 -18.09 0.26
CA ASP A 232 -15.16 -19.19 -0.35
C ASP A 232 -14.48 -19.74 -1.61
N ALA A 233 -13.96 -18.86 -2.47
CA ALA A 233 -13.23 -19.28 -3.66
C ALA A 233 -11.94 -20.04 -3.27
N ALA A 234 -11.25 -19.61 -2.22
CA ALA A 234 -10.08 -20.30 -1.68
C ALA A 234 -10.42 -21.70 -1.17
N LEU A 235 -11.54 -21.86 -0.45
CA LEU A 235 -11.98 -23.18 0.04
C LEU A 235 -12.41 -24.11 -1.10
N ARG A 236 -13.07 -23.59 -2.16
CA ARG A 236 -13.34 -24.37 -3.38
C ARG A 236 -12.06 -24.85 -4.04
N LEU A 237 -11.07 -23.98 -4.13
CA LEU A 237 -9.74 -24.32 -4.63
C LEU A 237 -9.05 -25.39 -3.76
N ALA A 238 -9.25 -25.32 -2.44
CA ALA A 238 -8.80 -26.35 -1.50
C ALA A 238 -9.52 -27.69 -1.69
N GLY A 239 -10.67 -27.74 -2.36
CA GLY A 239 -11.47 -28.92 -2.61
C GLY A 239 -12.65 -29.12 -1.65
N VAL A 240 -13.02 -28.07 -0.93
CA VAL A 240 -14.21 -28.08 -0.04
C VAL A 240 -15.49 -28.00 -0.89
N PRO A 241 -16.48 -28.88 -0.68
CA PRO A 241 -17.76 -28.82 -1.39
C PRO A 241 -18.54 -27.55 -1.14
N ASP A 242 -19.27 -27.05 -2.16
CA ASP A 242 -20.09 -25.84 -2.05
C ASP A 242 -21.15 -25.93 -0.92
N GLY A 243 -21.68 -27.13 -0.67
CA GLY A 243 -22.69 -27.35 0.38
C GLY A 243 -22.17 -27.10 1.81
N ASP A 244 -20.86 -27.18 2.03
CA ASP A 244 -20.24 -27.03 3.35
C ASP A 244 -19.88 -25.57 3.65
N LEU A 245 -19.74 -24.73 2.62
CA LEU A 245 -19.29 -23.34 2.77
C LEU A 245 -20.19 -22.46 3.68
N PRO A 246 -21.54 -22.54 3.62
CA PRO A 246 -22.37 -21.74 4.52
C PRO A 246 -22.07 -21.98 6.00
N GLY A 247 -21.87 -23.23 6.41
CA GLY A 247 -21.56 -23.60 7.79
C GLY A 247 -20.18 -23.08 8.26
N LEU A 248 -19.23 -22.85 7.35
CA LEU A 248 -17.92 -22.31 7.68
C LEU A 248 -17.98 -20.80 7.97
N ARG A 249 -18.84 -20.08 7.27
CA ARG A 249 -19.01 -18.62 7.45
C ARG A 249 -19.61 -18.25 8.81
N ASP A 250 -20.55 -19.08 9.31
CA ASP A 250 -21.31 -18.77 10.54
C ASP A 250 -20.45 -18.94 11.80
N THR A 251 -19.42 -19.78 11.73
CA THR A 251 -18.53 -20.08 12.87
C THR A 251 -17.27 -19.22 12.90
N GLY A 252 -16.85 -18.67 11.76
CA GLY A 252 -15.65 -17.82 11.63
C GLY A 252 -15.86 -16.36 12.07
N ARG A 253 -17.11 -15.92 12.25
CA ARG A 253 -17.40 -14.61 12.81
C ARG A 253 -17.54 -14.74 14.32
N GLY A 254 -16.39 -14.68 15.06
CA GLY A 254 -16.43 -14.48 16.48
C GLY A 254 -17.30 -13.25 16.84
N PRO A 255 -17.87 -13.17 18.07
CA PRO A 255 -18.72 -12.05 18.44
C PRO A 255 -17.98 -10.73 18.25
N ALA A 256 -18.63 -9.79 17.55
CA ALA A 256 -18.15 -8.45 17.23
C ALA A 256 -17.83 -7.62 18.48
#